data_d56b9d5f98a342dad411d2bd8ed3297c
#
_entry.id   d56b9d5f98a342dad411d2bd8ed3297c
#
_cell.length_a   1.000
_cell.length_b   1.000
_cell.length_c   1.000
_cell.angle_alpha   90.00
_cell.angle_beta   90.00
_cell.angle_gamma   90.00
#
_symmetry.space_group_name_H-M   'P 1'
#
loop_
_entity.id
_entity.type
_entity.pdbx_description
1 polymer ?
#
loop_
_entity_poly.entity_id
_entity_poly.type
_entity_poly.pdbx_seq_one_letter_code
_entity_poly.pdbx_strand_id
1 'polypeptide(L)'
;MTYDLTDDGTGKKYDSGKSMVGTLCRVFPRALLGIGKCITFGTKKYPNPKNWSLVEDGLNRYTDSLMRHLLKMFAGQEVDPETNLPHIFHVCWNALAIAEFYLMKHKEIDEELFK
;
A
#
# COMPACT_ATOMS: atom_id res chain seq x y z
N MET A 1 -33.15 20.35 -2.61
CA MET A 1 -32.76 18.99 -3.07
C MET A 1 -33.98 18.26 -3.54
N THR A 2 -33.91 17.66 -4.72
CA THR A 2 -35.00 16.91 -5.30
C THR A 2 -34.71 15.41 -5.16
N TYR A 3 -35.67 14.67 -4.64
CA TYR A 3 -35.57 13.23 -4.51
C TYR A 3 -36.31 12.55 -5.66
N ASP A 4 -35.75 11.45 -6.16
CA ASP A 4 -36.43 10.61 -7.13
C ASP A 4 -37.41 9.70 -6.40
N LEU A 5 -38.70 10.02 -6.49
CA LEU A 5 -39.76 9.27 -5.85
C LEU A 5 -40.31 8.14 -6.72
N THR A 6 -39.72 7.92 -7.91
CA THR A 6 -40.14 6.85 -8.81
C THR A 6 -39.40 5.53 -8.53
N ASP A 7 -38.35 5.52 -7.68
CA ASP A 7 -37.65 4.30 -7.35
C ASP A 7 -38.48 3.43 -6.37
N ASP A 8 -37.91 2.27 -6.03
CA ASP A 8 -38.54 1.27 -5.18
C ASP A 8 -38.42 1.58 -3.68
N GLY A 9 -38.02 2.78 -3.30
CA GLY A 9 -37.84 3.18 -1.91
C GLY A 9 -36.44 2.83 -1.35
N THR A 10 -35.55 2.21 -2.13
CA THR A 10 -34.18 1.94 -1.72
C THR A 10 -33.25 3.03 -2.23
N GLY A 11 -32.20 3.31 -1.44
CA GLY A 11 -31.19 4.26 -1.87
C GLY A 11 -30.38 3.71 -3.06
N LYS A 12 -30.01 4.58 -3.96
CA LYS A 12 -29.19 4.24 -5.13
C LYS A 12 -27.81 4.86 -5.00
N LYS A 13 -26.79 4.12 -5.47
CA LYS A 13 -25.42 4.61 -5.53
C LYS A 13 -24.74 4.00 -6.74
N TYR A 14 -24.17 4.87 -7.57
CA TYR A 14 -23.56 4.47 -8.84
C TYR A 14 -22.04 4.41 -8.67
N ASP A 15 -21.56 3.34 -8.06
CA ASP A 15 -20.14 3.12 -7.77
C ASP A 15 -19.53 1.91 -8.49
N SER A 16 -20.23 1.39 -9.50
CA SER A 16 -19.74 0.28 -10.32
C SER A 16 -18.38 0.64 -10.95
N GLY A 17 -17.43 -0.26 -10.80
CA GLY A 17 -16.07 -0.07 -11.33
C GLY A 17 -15.16 0.80 -10.50
N LYS A 18 -15.66 1.43 -9.43
CA LYS A 18 -14.82 2.21 -8.52
C LYS A 18 -14.06 1.31 -7.55
N SER A 19 -12.94 1.80 -7.06
CA SER A 19 -12.06 1.05 -6.18
C SER A 19 -12.75 0.70 -4.87
N MET A 20 -12.75 -0.58 -4.51
CA MET A 20 -13.39 -1.10 -3.29
C MET A 20 -12.41 -1.07 -2.11
N VAL A 21 -11.92 0.12 -1.76
CA VAL A 21 -10.87 0.29 -0.75
C VAL A 21 -11.33 -0.16 0.64
N GLY A 22 -12.58 0.12 1.00
CA GLY A 22 -13.13 -0.34 2.28
C GLY A 22 -13.18 -1.86 2.35
N THR A 23 -13.53 -2.52 1.25
CA THR A 23 -13.52 -3.99 1.16
C THR A 23 -12.10 -4.52 1.32
N LEU A 24 -11.12 -3.90 0.65
CA LEU A 24 -9.70 -4.25 0.81
C LEU A 24 -9.30 -4.26 2.28
N CYS A 25 -9.65 -3.21 3.02
CA CYS A 25 -9.31 -3.10 4.43
C CYS A 25 -10.00 -4.19 5.28
N ARG A 26 -11.25 -4.52 4.96
CA ARG A 26 -11.98 -5.57 5.69
C ARG A 26 -11.47 -6.97 5.39
N VAL A 27 -10.99 -7.21 4.16
CA VAL A 27 -10.50 -8.52 3.74
C VAL A 27 -9.10 -8.79 4.28
N PHE A 28 -8.25 -7.77 4.36
CA PHE A 28 -6.85 -7.91 4.76
C PHE A 28 -6.48 -7.05 5.97
N PRO A 29 -7.26 -7.07 7.07
CA PRO A 29 -7.00 -6.18 8.20
C PRO A 29 -5.66 -6.47 8.89
N ARG A 30 -5.28 -7.73 9.03
CA ARG A 30 -4.04 -8.12 9.70
C ARG A 30 -2.82 -7.72 8.90
N ALA A 31 -2.84 -7.99 7.60
CA ALA A 31 -1.73 -7.61 6.71
C ALA A 31 -1.52 -6.10 6.68
N LEU A 32 -2.61 -5.33 6.61
CA LEU A 32 -2.53 -3.87 6.60
C LEU A 32 -1.99 -3.33 7.92
N LEU A 33 -2.41 -3.90 9.06
CA LEU A 33 -1.83 -3.53 10.36
C LEU A 33 -0.34 -3.83 10.42
N GLY A 34 0.08 -4.96 9.86
CA GLY A 34 1.50 -5.33 9.79
C GLY A 34 2.30 -4.36 8.93
N ILE A 35 1.77 -4.00 7.76
CA ILE A 35 2.41 -3.02 6.88
C ILE A 35 2.53 -1.67 7.59
N GLY A 36 1.50 -1.29 8.34
CA GLY A 36 1.53 -0.06 9.15
C GLY A 36 2.64 -0.05 10.17
N LYS A 37 3.01 -1.21 10.73
CA LYS A 37 4.15 -1.31 11.65
C LYS A 37 5.47 -0.93 10.98
N CYS A 38 5.63 -1.23 9.70
CA CYS A 38 6.83 -0.82 8.95
C CYS A 38 6.94 0.71 8.90
N ILE A 39 5.83 1.39 8.68
CA ILE A 39 5.80 2.86 8.69
C ILE A 39 6.15 3.39 10.08
N THR A 40 5.55 2.82 11.13
CA THR A 40 5.84 3.21 12.51
C THR A 40 7.32 3.07 12.83
N PHE A 41 7.94 1.95 12.43
CA PHE A 41 9.37 1.76 12.62
C PHE A 41 10.18 2.78 11.81
N GLY A 42 9.82 2.99 10.55
CA GLY A 42 10.52 3.91 9.66
C GLY A 42 10.53 5.35 10.18
N THR A 43 9.45 5.81 10.81
CA THR A 43 9.37 7.18 11.33
C THR A 43 10.27 7.41 12.55
N LYS A 44 10.78 6.36 13.19
CA LYS A 44 11.80 6.49 14.22
C LYS A 44 13.14 6.91 13.64
N LYS A 45 13.48 6.42 12.44
CA LYS A 45 14.70 6.81 11.71
C LYS A 45 14.50 8.09 10.91
N TYR A 46 13.35 8.19 10.24
CA TYR A 46 13.01 9.26 9.31
C TYR A 46 11.63 9.80 9.70
N PRO A 47 11.55 10.87 10.51
CA PRO A 47 10.27 11.33 11.07
C PRO A 47 9.20 11.67 10.01
N ASN A 48 9.62 12.11 8.81
CA ASN A 48 8.67 12.35 7.72
C ASN A 48 8.26 10.99 7.11
N PRO A 49 6.98 10.57 7.22
CA PRO A 49 6.56 9.28 6.68
C PRO A 49 6.63 9.20 5.16
N LYS A 50 6.83 10.33 4.47
CA LYS A 50 7.02 10.38 3.01
C LYS A 50 8.49 10.40 2.61
N ASN A 51 9.42 10.20 3.54
CA ASN A 51 10.85 10.20 3.25
C ASN A 51 11.21 9.26 2.09
N TRP A 52 10.57 8.11 2.01
CA TRP A 52 10.81 7.13 0.94
C TRP A 52 10.71 7.74 -0.47
N SER A 53 9.81 8.70 -0.67
CA SER A 53 9.59 9.31 -1.98
C SER A 53 10.74 10.21 -2.43
N LEU A 54 11.60 10.61 -1.51
CA LEU A 54 12.73 11.52 -1.75
C LEU A 54 14.04 10.75 -1.95
N VAL A 55 14.04 9.43 -1.84
CA VAL A 55 15.22 8.61 -1.99
C VAL A 55 15.63 8.57 -3.46
N GLU A 56 16.89 8.96 -3.73
CA GLU A 56 17.46 8.92 -5.08
C GLU A 56 17.48 7.47 -5.59
N ASP A 57 17.10 7.26 -6.85
CA ASP A 57 16.98 5.95 -7.46
C ASP A 57 16.07 5.01 -6.66
N GLY A 58 14.99 5.57 -6.13
CA GLY A 58 14.11 4.85 -5.21
C GLY A 58 13.52 3.58 -5.79
N LEU A 59 13.08 3.61 -7.05
CA LEU A 59 12.48 2.44 -7.69
C LEU A 59 13.41 1.22 -7.63
N ASN A 60 14.67 1.37 -8.01
CA ASN A 60 15.63 0.28 -7.97
C ASN A 60 15.99 -0.11 -6.53
N ARG A 61 16.19 0.87 -5.66
CA ARG A 61 16.60 0.61 -4.28
C ARG A 61 15.51 -0.10 -3.49
N TYR A 62 14.25 0.25 -3.68
CA TYR A 62 13.13 -0.44 -3.03
C TYR A 62 12.85 -1.80 -3.66
N THR A 63 13.09 -1.96 -4.95
CA THR A 63 13.03 -3.27 -5.60
C THR A 63 14.09 -4.21 -5.01
N ASP A 64 15.33 -3.74 -4.86
CA ASP A 64 16.39 -4.52 -4.23
C ASP A 64 16.03 -4.89 -2.79
N SER A 65 15.48 -3.95 -2.04
CA SER A 65 15.04 -4.20 -0.67
C SER A 65 13.94 -5.25 -0.60
N LEU A 66 12.94 -5.15 -1.47
CA LEU A 66 11.86 -6.14 -1.56
C LEU A 66 12.45 -7.53 -1.80
N MET A 67 13.33 -7.65 -2.77
CA MET A 67 13.93 -8.94 -3.13
C MET A 67 14.78 -9.51 -2.00
N ARG A 68 15.56 -8.67 -1.30
CA ARG A 68 16.35 -9.12 -0.15
C ARG A 68 15.44 -9.71 0.95
N HIS A 69 14.36 -9.02 1.30
CA HIS A 69 13.42 -9.53 2.30
C HIS A 69 12.76 -10.83 1.86
N LEU A 70 12.35 -10.91 0.60
CA LEU A 70 11.71 -12.11 0.06
C LEU A 70 12.66 -13.30 0.08
N LEU A 71 13.90 -13.11 -0.35
CA LEU A 71 14.91 -14.19 -0.38
C LEU A 71 15.29 -14.64 1.03
N LYS A 72 15.34 -13.74 1.99
CA LYS A 72 15.56 -14.12 3.40
C LYS A 72 14.45 -15.01 3.93
N MET A 73 13.19 -14.71 3.56
CA MET A 73 12.07 -15.59 3.90
C MET A 73 12.25 -16.98 3.29
N PHE A 74 12.60 -17.06 2.02
CA PHE A 74 12.81 -18.34 1.34
C PHE A 74 13.95 -19.13 1.96
N ALA A 75 14.96 -18.47 2.50
CA ALA A 75 16.08 -19.09 3.20
C ALA A 75 15.76 -19.50 4.63
N GLY A 76 14.54 -19.26 5.11
CA GLY A 76 14.07 -19.66 6.43
C GLY A 76 14.13 -18.59 7.51
N GLN A 77 14.57 -17.36 7.19
CA GLN A 77 14.53 -16.26 8.15
C GLN A 77 13.19 -15.53 8.02
N GLU A 78 12.27 -15.80 8.94
CA GLU A 78 10.93 -15.22 8.88
C GLU A 78 10.89 -13.76 9.36
N VAL A 79 11.69 -13.43 10.37
CA VAL A 79 11.67 -12.12 11.04
C VAL A 79 12.96 -11.37 10.73
N ASP A 80 12.82 -10.09 10.37
CA ASP A 80 13.96 -9.20 10.17
C ASP A 80 14.58 -8.84 11.52
N PRO A 81 15.86 -9.19 11.75
CA PRO A 81 16.50 -8.88 13.04
C PRO A 81 16.66 -7.38 13.30
N GLU A 82 16.72 -6.55 12.27
CA GLU A 82 16.82 -5.09 12.45
C GLU A 82 15.56 -4.49 13.01
N THR A 83 14.40 -4.87 12.48
CA THR A 83 13.12 -4.26 12.84
C THR A 83 12.30 -5.10 13.81
N ASN A 84 12.65 -6.37 13.96
CA ASN A 84 11.86 -7.38 14.69
C ASN A 84 10.46 -7.54 14.11
N LEU A 85 10.29 -7.25 12.84
CA LEU A 85 9.04 -7.45 12.11
C LEU A 85 9.20 -8.58 11.08
N PRO A 86 8.15 -9.34 10.80
CA PRO A 86 8.19 -10.34 9.73
C PRO A 86 8.64 -9.71 8.41
N HIS A 87 9.53 -10.41 7.70
CA HIS A 87 10.00 -9.93 6.39
C HIS A 87 8.85 -9.69 5.41
N ILE A 88 7.76 -10.48 5.50
CA ILE A 88 6.62 -10.31 4.58
C ILE A 88 5.99 -8.92 4.70
N PHE A 89 5.99 -8.29 5.87
CA PHE A 89 5.49 -6.94 6.02
C PHE A 89 6.35 -5.95 5.23
N HIS A 90 7.68 -6.14 5.27
CA HIS A 90 8.62 -5.30 4.50
C HIS A 90 8.46 -5.53 3.00
N VAL A 91 8.22 -6.77 2.57
CA VAL A 91 7.93 -7.06 1.16
C VAL A 91 6.71 -6.27 0.70
N CYS A 92 5.62 -6.31 1.47
CA CYS A 92 4.40 -5.59 1.13
C CYS A 92 4.61 -4.07 1.11
N TRP A 93 5.30 -3.53 2.11
CA TRP A 93 5.58 -2.09 2.16
C TRP A 93 6.42 -1.65 0.95
N ASN A 94 7.47 -2.38 0.63
CA ASN A 94 8.30 -2.08 -0.53
C ASN A 94 7.49 -2.14 -1.83
N ALA A 95 6.57 -3.12 -1.95
CA ALA A 95 5.70 -3.22 -3.12
C ALA A 95 4.79 -1.99 -3.25
N LEU A 96 4.28 -1.47 -2.14
CA LEU A 96 3.50 -0.23 -2.16
C LEU A 96 4.33 0.96 -2.64
N ALA A 97 5.56 1.09 -2.14
CA ALA A 97 6.46 2.16 -2.58
C ALA A 97 6.77 2.05 -4.08
N ILE A 98 7.02 0.85 -4.57
CA ILE A 98 7.26 0.59 -5.99
C ILE A 98 6.04 0.98 -6.83
N ALA A 99 4.83 0.60 -6.37
CA ALA A 99 3.59 0.96 -7.05
C ALA A 99 3.39 2.48 -7.12
N GLU A 100 3.70 3.19 -6.04
CA GLU A 100 3.63 4.66 -6.03
C GLU A 100 4.59 5.28 -7.05
N PHE A 101 5.85 4.81 -7.11
CA PHE A 101 6.81 5.28 -8.11
C PHE A 101 6.32 5.02 -9.54
N TYR A 102 5.73 3.85 -9.77
CA TYR A 102 5.15 3.51 -11.07
C TYR A 102 4.06 4.53 -11.47
N LEU A 103 3.15 4.81 -10.53
CA LEU A 103 2.02 5.72 -10.78
C LEU A 103 2.50 7.17 -11.02
N MET A 104 3.58 7.59 -10.39
CA MET A 104 4.16 8.91 -10.66
C MET A 104 4.58 9.10 -12.11
N LYS A 105 4.90 8.01 -12.81
CA LYS A 105 5.31 8.01 -14.22
C LYS A 105 4.17 7.66 -15.18
N HIS A 106 3.00 7.31 -14.67
CA HIS A 106 1.86 6.83 -15.47
C HIS A 106 0.60 7.59 -15.07
N LYS A 107 0.54 8.86 -15.42
CA LYS A 107 -0.53 9.77 -14.99
C LYS A 107 -1.92 9.31 -15.39
N GLU A 108 -2.08 8.69 -16.56
CA GLU A 108 -3.41 8.24 -17.02
C GLU A 108 -3.97 7.17 -16.06
N ILE A 109 -3.11 6.26 -15.60
CA ILE A 109 -3.51 5.22 -14.64
C ILE A 109 -3.81 5.85 -13.30
N ASP A 110 -2.95 6.76 -12.85
CA ASP A 110 -3.11 7.47 -11.59
C ASP A 110 -4.44 8.23 -11.56
N GLU A 111 -4.75 8.98 -12.61
CA GLU A 111 -6.01 9.74 -12.73
C GLU A 111 -7.23 8.83 -12.67
N GLU A 112 -7.18 7.63 -13.28
CA GLU A 112 -8.29 6.68 -13.23
C GLU A 112 -8.61 6.23 -11.81
N LEU A 113 -7.62 6.13 -10.94
CA LEU A 113 -7.84 5.71 -9.55
C LEU A 113 -8.71 6.67 -8.76
N PHE A 114 -8.75 7.94 -9.16
CA PHE A 114 -9.50 8.98 -8.45
C PHE A 114 -10.86 9.30 -9.06
N LYS A 115 -11.24 8.59 -10.10
CA LYS A 115 -12.56 8.78 -10.75
C LYS A 115 -13.71 8.12 -10.00
#